data_78c735ecd82215ea107d0119a41dbb6a
#
_entry.id   78c735ecd82215ea107d0119a41dbb6a
#
_cell.length_a   1.000
_cell.length_b   1.000
_cell.length_c   1.000
_cell.angle_alpha   90.00
_cell.angle_beta   90.00
_cell.angle_gamma   90.00
#
_symmetry.space_group_name_H-M   'P 1'
#
loop_
_entity.id
_entity.type
_entity.pdbx_description
1 polymer ?
#
loop_
_entity_poly.entity_id
_entity_poly.type
_entity_poly.pdbx_seq_one_letter_code
_entity_poly.pdbx_strand_id
1 'polypeptide(L)'
;MDVNEQVQVQGRFRLYVYRNGSLIEKMEDHNMVVLMAKRILAQLVGGSSSSNPITRIAVGTNGSGPAPSDTQITAAFTKGFDGVSYPVDGQVCFSWTLGSNEANGKQIREFGLLTGDGSLFARKVRDQALTKASDITICGQWTISF
;
A
#
# COMPACT_ATOMS: atom_id res chain seq x y z
N MET A 1 34.73 -15.84 -10.30
CA MET A 1 34.01 -15.59 -9.05
C MET A 1 32.75 -14.84 -9.41
N ASP A 2 31.63 -15.48 -9.14
CA ASP A 2 30.31 -14.86 -9.41
C ASP A 2 29.95 -13.93 -8.26
N VAL A 3 29.73 -12.67 -8.58
CA VAL A 3 29.24 -11.68 -7.62
C VAL A 3 27.73 -11.57 -7.83
N ASN A 4 26.97 -12.09 -6.88
CA ASN A 4 25.53 -11.90 -6.86
C ASN A 4 25.20 -10.56 -6.19
N GLU A 5 24.91 -9.57 -7.01
CA GLU A 5 24.35 -8.32 -6.54
C GLU A 5 22.82 -8.45 -6.55
N GLN A 6 22.21 -8.35 -5.39
CA GLN A 6 20.76 -8.36 -5.28
C GLN A 6 20.28 -7.01 -4.75
N VAL A 7 19.41 -6.37 -5.54
CA VAL A 7 18.61 -5.24 -5.05
C VAL A 7 17.31 -5.83 -4.53
N GLN A 8 17.11 -5.74 -3.21
CA GLN A 8 15.89 -6.19 -2.58
C GLN A 8 14.90 -5.04 -2.48
N VAL A 9 13.69 -5.26 -2.97
CA VAL A 9 12.59 -4.31 -2.82
C VAL A 9 11.86 -4.66 -1.54
N GLN A 10 11.81 -3.72 -0.60
CA GLN A 10 11.18 -3.90 0.71
C GLN A 10 10.12 -2.85 0.95
N GLY A 11 9.01 -3.26 1.54
CA GLY A 11 7.95 -2.36 1.93
C GLY A 11 7.82 -2.26 3.44
N ARG A 12 7.61 -1.05 3.95
CA ARG A 12 7.29 -0.76 5.34
C ARG A 12 5.98 0.01 5.41
N PHE A 13 5.05 -0.52 6.17
CA PHE A 13 3.70 0.00 6.30
C PHE A 13 3.49 0.55 7.70
N ARG A 14 3.01 1.80 7.79
CA ARG A 14 2.62 2.46 9.04
C ARG A 14 1.17 2.86 8.97
N LEU A 15 0.44 2.61 10.07
CA LEU A 15 -0.97 2.92 10.18
C LEU A 15 -1.26 3.58 11.51
N TYR A 16 -2.08 4.64 11.47
CA TYR A 16 -2.58 5.34 12.63
C TYR A 16 -4.09 5.43 12.51
N VAL A 17 -4.81 4.89 13.49
CA VAL A 17 -6.28 4.90 13.53
C VAL A 17 -6.74 5.81 14.64
N TYR A 18 -7.65 6.72 14.32
CA TYR A 18 -8.24 7.69 15.25
C TYR A 18 -9.74 7.47 15.35
N ARG A 19 -10.26 7.56 16.58
CA ARG A 19 -11.70 7.63 16.84
C ARG A 19 -12.02 8.97 17.49
N ASN A 20 -12.89 9.75 16.85
CA ASN A 20 -13.24 11.11 17.32
C ASN A 20 -12.00 11.97 17.64
N GLY A 21 -10.98 11.87 16.79
CA GLY A 21 -9.72 12.61 16.93
C GLY A 21 -8.71 12.03 17.91
N SER A 22 -9.02 10.96 18.63
CA SER A 22 -8.11 10.31 19.56
C SER A 22 -7.45 9.08 18.94
N LEU A 23 -6.14 8.96 19.05
CA LEU A 23 -5.39 7.80 18.53
C LEU A 23 -5.79 6.55 19.32
N ILE A 24 -6.32 5.54 18.63
CA ILE A 24 -6.72 4.25 19.22
C ILE A 24 -5.86 3.08 18.77
N GLU A 25 -5.16 3.20 17.66
CA GLU A 25 -4.28 2.14 17.16
C GLU A 25 -3.10 2.74 16.41
N LYS A 26 -1.93 2.14 16.61
CA LYS A 26 -0.72 2.43 15.84
C LYS A 26 -0.12 1.10 15.44
N MET A 27 0.17 0.94 14.14
CA MET A 27 0.78 -0.27 13.61
C MET A 27 1.95 0.09 12.70
N GLU A 28 3.03 -0.66 12.82
CA GLU A 28 4.18 -0.59 11.92
C GLU A 28 4.66 -2.00 11.63
N ASP A 29 4.76 -2.37 10.35
CA ASP A 29 5.15 -3.71 9.94
C ASP A 29 5.68 -3.73 8.51
N HIS A 30 6.23 -4.86 8.11
CA HIS A 30 6.58 -5.14 6.72
C HIS A 30 5.35 -5.57 5.94
N ASN A 31 5.44 -5.50 4.61
CA ASN A 31 4.37 -5.93 3.70
C ASN A 31 4.94 -6.82 2.59
N MET A 32 4.03 -7.48 1.87
CA MET A 32 4.38 -8.24 0.69
C MET A 32 4.49 -7.32 -0.53
N VAL A 33 5.68 -7.30 -1.16
CA VAL A 33 5.86 -6.77 -2.51
C VAL A 33 5.59 -7.93 -3.47
N VAL A 34 4.55 -7.82 -4.28
CA VAL A 34 4.09 -8.93 -5.11
C VAL A 34 4.91 -9.09 -6.38
N LEU A 35 4.80 -10.24 -7.05
CA LEU A 35 5.56 -10.52 -8.29
C LEU A 35 5.28 -9.51 -9.40
N MET A 36 4.05 -9.00 -9.49
CA MET A 36 3.67 -7.96 -10.45
C MET A 36 4.56 -6.71 -10.35
N ALA A 37 5.12 -6.43 -9.17
CA ALA A 37 6.02 -5.30 -8.98
C ALA A 37 7.25 -5.37 -9.88
N LYS A 38 7.76 -6.57 -10.16
CA LYS A 38 8.91 -6.76 -11.07
C LYS A 38 8.57 -6.29 -12.47
N ARG A 39 7.37 -6.60 -12.95
CA ARG A 39 6.91 -6.16 -14.27
C ARG A 39 6.74 -4.65 -14.30
N ILE A 40 6.12 -4.08 -13.28
CA ILE A 40 5.92 -2.63 -13.16
C ILE A 40 7.27 -1.92 -13.19
N LEU A 41 8.23 -2.36 -12.37
CA LEU A 41 9.56 -1.77 -12.30
C LEU A 41 10.33 -1.88 -13.62
N ALA A 42 10.28 -3.04 -14.27
CA ALA A 42 10.93 -3.24 -15.56
C ALA A 42 10.38 -2.27 -16.61
N GLN A 43 9.08 -2.08 -16.67
CA GLN A 43 8.43 -1.16 -17.59
C GLN A 43 8.79 0.29 -17.29
N LEU A 44 8.82 0.68 -16.01
CA LEU A 44 9.21 2.03 -15.59
C LEU A 44 10.65 2.33 -15.95
N VAL A 45 11.58 1.42 -15.66
CA VAL A 45 13.00 1.60 -15.95
C VAL A 45 13.25 1.70 -17.46
N GLY A 46 12.56 0.88 -18.26
CA GLY A 46 12.70 0.87 -19.71
C GLY A 46 11.92 1.98 -20.42
N GLY A 47 11.12 2.77 -19.71
CA GLY A 47 10.31 3.83 -20.32
C GLY A 47 9.23 3.30 -21.25
N SER A 48 8.66 2.13 -20.96
CA SER A 48 7.56 1.57 -21.73
C SER A 48 6.35 2.52 -21.74
N SER A 49 5.66 2.63 -22.86
CA SER A 49 4.41 3.39 -22.94
C SER A 49 3.30 2.79 -22.07
N SER A 50 3.44 1.53 -21.66
CA SER A 50 2.55 0.86 -20.72
C SER A 50 2.99 1.03 -19.26
N SER A 51 4.06 1.77 -19.00
CA SER A 51 4.54 1.97 -17.63
C SER A 51 3.62 2.91 -16.87
N ASN A 52 3.34 2.53 -15.62
CA ASN A 52 2.49 3.32 -14.73
C ASN A 52 3.13 3.41 -13.35
N PRO A 53 3.34 4.61 -12.81
CA PRO A 53 3.77 4.76 -11.43
C PRO A 53 2.65 4.39 -10.47
N ILE A 54 3.03 4.16 -9.20
CA ILE A 54 2.07 3.96 -8.11
C ILE A 54 1.36 5.29 -7.85
N THR A 55 0.04 5.29 -7.89
CA THR A 55 -0.76 6.51 -7.77
C THR A 55 -1.87 6.43 -6.73
N ARG A 56 -2.20 5.23 -6.22
CA ARG A 56 -3.36 5.05 -5.34
C ARG A 56 -3.08 4.11 -4.20
N ILE A 57 -3.67 4.44 -3.06
CA ILE A 57 -3.89 3.50 -1.97
C ILE A 57 -5.23 2.80 -2.20
N ALA A 58 -5.28 1.50 -1.92
CA ALA A 58 -6.50 0.72 -1.91
C ALA A 58 -6.73 0.11 -0.55
N VAL A 59 -7.97 0.06 -0.11
CA VAL A 59 -8.37 -0.69 1.08
C VAL A 59 -9.44 -1.69 0.69
N GLY A 60 -9.35 -2.90 1.22
CA GLY A 60 -10.23 -3.99 0.84
C GLY A 60 -10.57 -4.94 1.99
N THR A 61 -11.29 -6.00 1.64
CA THR A 61 -11.95 -6.86 2.62
C THR A 61 -11.37 -8.26 2.74
N ASN A 62 -10.37 -8.62 1.92
CA ASN A 62 -9.81 -9.96 1.93
C ASN A 62 -8.70 -10.09 2.98
N GLY A 63 -8.95 -10.90 4.01
CA GLY A 63 -8.01 -11.18 5.10
C GLY A 63 -7.13 -12.42 4.88
N SER A 64 -7.14 -13.03 3.70
CA SER A 64 -6.25 -14.15 3.40
C SER A 64 -4.80 -13.71 3.48
N GLY A 65 -3.91 -14.59 3.96
CA GLY A 65 -2.48 -14.31 4.07
C GLY A 65 -1.88 -13.80 2.78
N PRO A 66 -0.94 -12.85 2.83
CA PRO A 66 -0.34 -12.29 1.63
C PRO A 66 0.51 -13.34 0.90
N ALA A 67 0.44 -13.34 -0.42
CA ALA A 67 1.21 -14.23 -1.28
C ALA A 67 1.87 -13.43 -2.41
N PRO A 68 3.07 -13.88 -2.89
CA PRO A 68 3.72 -13.22 -4.01
C PRO A 68 2.86 -13.16 -5.28
N SER A 69 1.95 -14.12 -5.44
CA SER A 69 1.04 -14.20 -6.60
C SER A 69 -0.19 -13.31 -6.49
N ASP A 70 -0.36 -12.54 -5.41
CA ASP A 70 -1.50 -11.64 -5.27
C ASP A 70 -1.50 -10.59 -6.39
N THR A 71 -2.69 -10.34 -6.96
CA THR A 71 -2.85 -9.45 -8.12
C THR A 71 -3.89 -8.37 -7.90
N GLN A 72 -4.68 -8.42 -6.82
CA GLN A 72 -5.78 -7.47 -6.61
C GLN A 72 -6.11 -7.29 -5.14
N ILE A 73 -6.82 -6.20 -4.86
CA ILE A 73 -7.46 -5.91 -3.57
C ILE A 73 -8.96 -6.13 -3.74
N THR A 74 -9.57 -6.88 -2.83
CA THR A 74 -10.98 -7.29 -2.91
C THR A 74 -11.91 -6.16 -2.49
N ALA A 75 -12.96 -5.91 -3.27
CA ALA A 75 -13.95 -4.87 -3.01
C ALA A 75 -13.29 -3.52 -2.66
N ALA A 76 -12.32 -3.13 -3.44
CA ALA A 76 -11.42 -2.03 -3.12
C ALA A 76 -12.11 -0.67 -3.13
N PHE A 77 -11.87 0.12 -2.08
CA PHE A 77 -11.97 1.57 -2.13
C PHE A 77 -10.58 2.10 -2.44
N THR A 78 -10.48 2.96 -3.44
CA THR A 78 -9.20 3.53 -3.88
C THR A 78 -9.18 5.04 -3.74
N LYS A 79 -8.00 5.58 -3.48
CA LYS A 79 -7.81 7.01 -3.30
C LYS A 79 -6.39 7.40 -3.70
N GLY A 80 -6.21 8.61 -4.21
CA GLY A 80 -4.88 9.20 -4.45
C GLY A 80 -4.17 9.49 -3.13
N PHE A 81 -2.85 9.66 -3.21
CA PHE A 81 -2.03 9.98 -2.04
C PHE A 81 -2.10 11.46 -1.69
N ASP A 82 -1.93 11.77 -0.40
CA ASP A 82 -1.76 13.14 0.11
C ASP A 82 -0.39 13.70 -0.31
N GLY A 83 0.61 12.83 -0.37
CA GLY A 83 1.96 13.19 -0.78
C GLY A 83 2.81 12.00 -1.12
N VAL A 84 3.83 12.26 -1.93
CA VAL A 84 4.88 11.31 -2.26
C VAL A 84 6.21 12.01 -1.97
N SER A 85 7.08 11.37 -1.20
CA SER A 85 8.36 11.94 -0.81
C SER A 85 9.49 10.92 -0.95
N TYR A 86 10.71 11.41 -0.94
CA TYR A 86 11.91 10.59 -1.08
C TYR A 86 12.83 10.87 0.11
N PRO A 87 12.57 10.21 1.28
CA PRO A 87 13.23 10.54 2.56
C PRO A 87 14.75 10.38 2.52
N VAL A 88 15.21 9.34 1.86
CA VAL A 88 16.64 9.07 1.60
C VAL A 88 16.78 8.48 0.20
N ASP A 89 17.99 8.45 -0.33
CA ASP A 89 18.25 7.81 -1.62
C ASP A 89 17.80 6.35 -1.61
N GLY A 90 17.11 5.95 -2.68
CA GLY A 90 16.59 4.59 -2.82
C GLY A 90 15.27 4.32 -2.09
N GLN A 91 14.62 5.35 -1.52
CA GLN A 91 13.32 5.21 -0.88
C GLN A 91 12.27 6.12 -1.51
N VAL A 92 11.04 5.63 -1.55
CA VAL A 92 9.85 6.44 -1.85
C VAL A 92 8.81 6.20 -0.77
N CYS A 93 8.22 7.28 -0.24
CA CYS A 93 7.20 7.23 0.80
C CYS A 93 5.88 7.80 0.27
N PHE A 94 4.82 7.02 0.41
CA PHE A 94 3.45 7.41 0.04
C PHE A 94 2.66 7.68 1.31
N SER A 95 2.10 8.88 1.43
CA SER A 95 1.26 9.28 2.57
C SER A 95 -0.19 9.36 2.12
N TRP A 96 -1.10 8.89 2.96
CA TRP A 96 -2.52 8.86 2.64
C TRP A 96 -3.39 8.98 3.89
N THR A 97 -4.63 9.38 3.68
CA THR A 97 -5.63 9.56 4.75
C THR A 97 -6.99 9.08 4.26
N LEU A 98 -7.68 8.31 5.08
CA LEU A 98 -9.11 8.05 4.93
C LEU A 98 -9.86 8.92 5.94
N GLY A 99 -10.61 9.88 5.42
CA GLY A 99 -11.41 10.79 6.23
C GLY A 99 -12.71 10.17 6.73
N SER A 100 -13.46 10.93 7.51
CA SER A 100 -14.70 10.47 8.15
C SER A 100 -15.79 10.04 7.16
N ASN A 101 -15.74 10.50 5.91
CA ASN A 101 -16.76 10.18 4.90
C ASN A 101 -16.27 9.18 3.85
N GLU A 102 -15.12 8.56 4.06
CA GLU A 102 -14.50 7.69 3.07
C GLU A 102 -14.50 6.23 3.52
N ALA A 103 -14.82 5.31 2.61
CA ALA A 103 -14.86 3.86 2.81
C ALA A 103 -15.77 3.40 3.97
N ASN A 104 -16.74 4.20 4.38
CA ASN A 104 -17.63 3.86 5.49
C ASN A 104 -18.44 2.59 5.22
N GLY A 105 -18.60 1.76 6.24
CA GLY A 105 -19.26 0.46 6.16
C GLY A 105 -18.33 -0.68 5.75
N LYS A 106 -17.10 -0.37 5.36
CA LYS A 106 -16.15 -1.39 4.93
C LYS A 106 -15.43 -2.04 6.12
N GLN A 107 -15.37 -3.37 6.09
CA GLN A 107 -14.56 -4.17 7.01
C GLN A 107 -13.16 -4.30 6.42
N ILE A 108 -12.25 -3.41 6.79
CA ILE A 108 -10.92 -3.34 6.19
C ILE A 108 -10.03 -4.43 6.76
N ARG A 109 -9.61 -5.35 5.88
CA ARG A 109 -8.69 -6.45 6.19
C ARG A 109 -7.37 -6.36 5.42
N GLU A 110 -7.30 -5.53 4.37
CA GLU A 110 -6.14 -5.44 3.49
C GLU A 110 -5.95 -4.03 2.96
N PHE A 111 -4.70 -3.75 2.59
CA PHE A 111 -4.29 -2.50 1.94
C PHE A 111 -3.42 -2.85 0.73
N GLY A 112 -3.45 -2.00 -0.28
CA GLY A 112 -2.63 -2.19 -1.47
C GLY A 112 -2.11 -0.88 -2.05
N LEU A 113 -0.95 -0.96 -2.67
CA LEU A 113 -0.42 0.10 -3.54
C LEU A 113 -0.75 -0.27 -4.98
N LEU A 114 -1.46 0.62 -5.66
CA LEU A 114 -1.88 0.41 -7.04
C LEU A 114 -1.23 1.44 -7.97
N THR A 115 -0.92 0.97 -9.18
CA THR A 115 -0.54 1.85 -10.30
C THR A 115 -1.76 2.54 -10.89
N GLY A 116 -1.52 3.46 -11.81
CA GLY A 116 -2.61 4.19 -12.49
C GLY A 116 -3.58 3.31 -13.27
N ASP A 117 -3.12 2.16 -13.77
CA ASP A 117 -3.96 1.17 -14.46
C ASP A 117 -4.58 0.13 -13.52
N GLY A 118 -4.37 0.25 -12.21
CA GLY A 118 -4.94 -0.64 -11.21
C GLY A 118 -4.11 -1.88 -10.89
N SER A 119 -2.88 -1.99 -11.41
CA SER A 119 -1.99 -3.12 -11.10
C SER A 119 -1.50 -3.04 -9.65
N LEU A 120 -1.49 -4.18 -8.96
CA LEU A 120 -1.04 -4.28 -7.58
C LEU A 120 0.49 -4.36 -7.49
N PHE A 121 1.08 -3.46 -6.71
CA PHE A 121 2.52 -3.46 -6.44
C PHE A 121 2.87 -4.11 -5.09
N ALA A 122 2.09 -3.83 -4.06
CA ALA A 122 2.33 -4.34 -2.71
C ALA A 122 1.01 -4.50 -1.97
N ARG A 123 0.98 -5.45 -1.02
CA ARG A 123 -0.20 -5.77 -0.23
C ARG A 123 0.17 -5.95 1.25
N LYS A 124 -0.65 -5.39 2.14
CA LYS A 124 -0.58 -5.58 3.59
C LYS A 124 -1.92 -6.12 4.09
N VAL A 125 -1.89 -7.15 4.90
CA VAL A 125 -3.07 -7.78 5.51
C VAL A 125 -3.10 -7.50 7.00
N ARG A 126 -4.28 -7.25 7.53
CA ARG A 126 -4.53 -7.11 8.97
C ARG A 126 -5.02 -8.43 9.55
N ASP A 127 -4.61 -8.73 10.78
CA ASP A 127 -5.09 -9.91 11.50
C ASP A 127 -6.58 -9.82 11.83
N GLN A 128 -7.06 -8.61 12.11
CA GLN A 128 -8.46 -8.35 12.43
C GLN A 128 -9.03 -7.27 11.52
N ALA A 129 -10.33 -7.36 11.24
CA ALA A 129 -11.03 -6.35 10.47
C ALA A 129 -11.08 -5.03 11.23
N LEU A 130 -10.85 -3.93 10.51
CA LEU A 130 -11.09 -2.58 10.99
C LEU A 130 -12.38 -2.08 10.36
N THR A 131 -13.41 -1.89 11.18
CA THR A 131 -14.68 -1.35 10.71
C THR A 131 -14.56 0.14 10.50
N LYS A 132 -14.64 0.58 9.25
CA LYS A 132 -14.58 1.99 8.92
C LYS A 132 -15.96 2.61 9.08
N ALA A 133 -16.03 3.66 9.91
CA ALA A 133 -17.25 4.41 10.19
C ALA A 133 -16.92 5.92 10.24
N SER A 134 -17.95 6.76 10.36
CA SER A 134 -17.78 8.22 10.34
C SER A 134 -16.99 8.78 11.51
N ASP A 135 -16.90 8.05 12.62
CA ASP A 135 -16.08 8.43 13.79
C ASP A 135 -14.62 7.98 13.68
N ILE A 136 -14.29 7.21 12.65
CA ILE A 136 -12.95 6.66 12.40
C ILE A 136 -12.27 7.43 11.26
N THR A 137 -11.06 7.88 11.51
CA THR A 137 -10.13 8.36 10.47
C THR A 137 -8.85 7.54 10.52
N ILE A 138 -8.23 7.34 9.36
CA ILE A 138 -7.04 6.51 9.22
C ILE A 138 -6.00 7.31 8.46
N CYS A 139 -4.78 7.38 9.02
CA CYS A 139 -3.61 7.91 8.33
C CYS A 139 -2.60 6.80 8.12
N GLY A 140 -1.98 6.77 6.96
CA GLY A 140 -0.98 5.78 6.65
C GLY A 140 0.23 6.36 5.94
N GLN A 141 1.34 5.64 6.07
CA GLN A 141 2.55 5.87 5.31
C GLN A 141 3.08 4.53 4.83
N TRP A 142 3.42 4.47 3.56
CA TRP A 142 3.98 3.28 2.95
C TRP A 142 5.29 3.62 2.28
N THR A 143 6.38 3.05 2.78
CA THR A 143 7.73 3.32 2.26
C THR A 143 8.23 2.09 1.52
N ILE A 144 8.65 2.28 0.29
CA ILE A 144 9.32 1.26 -0.51
C ILE A 144 10.79 1.61 -0.58
N SER A 145 11.64 0.66 -0.23
CA SER A 145 13.11 0.78 -0.25
C SER A 145 13.69 -0.17 -1.30
N PHE A 146 14.69 0.33 -1.99
CA PHE A 146 15.39 -0.41 -3.04
C PHE A 146 16.84 -0.68 -2.68
#